data_7e77fbbf29d3049213abc124fb4cdb9d
#
_entry.id   7e77fbbf29d3049213abc124fb4cdb9d
#
_cell.length_a   1.000
_cell.length_b   1.000
_cell.length_c   1.000
_cell.angle_alpha   90.00
_cell.angle_beta   90.00
_cell.angle_gamma   90.00
#
_symmetry.space_group_name_H-M   'P 1'
#
loop_
_entity.id
_entity.type
_entity.pdbx_description
1 polymer ?
#
loop_
_entity_poly.entity_id
_entity_poly.type
_entity_poly.pdbx_seq_one_letter_code
_entity_poly.pdbx_strand_id
1 'polypeptide(L)'
;MTLVKVARPRINRSFDNMLNSFFEDMNFDTPKSNLWRPAMDAKEFEKNFELSFSLPGFEKDDITVSVKNNTLNLKTTKAEVKEAEGSKYLSREIARGSYERDIELPENVNSDKIAAEYKNGILTLSIPKTKEALPKEIAVTVK
;
A
#
# COMPACT_ATOMS: atom_id res chain seq x y z
N MET A 1 16.24 24.22 -36.37
CA MET A 1 15.20 23.58 -35.54
C MET A 1 15.89 22.57 -34.64
N THR A 2 16.03 22.85 -33.37
CA THR A 2 16.74 21.98 -32.44
C THR A 2 15.71 21.10 -31.72
N LEU A 3 15.72 19.80 -32.02
CA LEU A 3 14.91 18.82 -31.34
C LEU A 3 15.51 18.55 -29.94
N VAL A 4 14.91 19.10 -28.90
CA VAL A 4 15.23 18.75 -27.52
C VAL A 4 14.55 17.43 -27.21
N LYS A 5 15.34 16.36 -27.14
CA LYS A 5 14.88 15.06 -26.70
C LYS A 5 14.72 15.11 -25.17
N VAL A 6 13.51 15.34 -24.70
CA VAL A 6 13.20 15.23 -23.27
C VAL A 6 13.31 13.74 -22.92
N ALA A 7 14.37 13.37 -22.22
CA ALA A 7 14.48 12.06 -21.63
C ALA A 7 13.41 11.97 -20.53
N ARG A 8 12.37 11.19 -20.75
CA ARG A 8 11.43 10.83 -19.68
C ARG A 8 12.22 10.10 -18.61
N PRO A 9 12.10 10.48 -17.34
CA PRO A 9 12.73 9.71 -16.27
C PRO A 9 12.27 8.25 -16.42
N ARG A 10 13.22 7.33 -16.36
CA ARG A 10 12.90 5.89 -16.31
C ARG A 10 12.16 5.66 -15.01
N ILE A 11 10.84 5.62 -15.10
CA ILE A 11 9.98 5.20 -14.00
C ILE A 11 10.45 3.79 -13.65
N ASN A 12 10.79 3.61 -12.39
CA ASN A 12 11.30 2.34 -11.88
C ASN A 12 10.29 1.23 -12.22
N ARG A 13 10.64 0.30 -13.09
CA ARG A 13 9.78 -0.83 -13.50
C ARG A 13 9.21 -1.60 -12.31
N SER A 14 9.90 -1.56 -11.18
CA SER A 14 9.48 -2.26 -9.98
C SER A 14 8.31 -1.54 -9.26
N PHE A 15 8.26 -0.21 -9.30
CA PHE A 15 7.11 0.53 -8.78
C PHE A 15 5.90 0.40 -9.72
N ASP A 16 6.13 0.46 -11.04
CA ASP A 16 5.07 0.22 -12.03
C ASP A 16 4.48 -1.19 -11.89
N ASN A 17 5.30 -2.21 -11.64
CA ASN A 17 4.81 -3.56 -11.41
C ASN A 17 3.98 -3.66 -10.12
N MET A 18 4.38 -2.98 -9.05
CA MET A 18 3.61 -2.91 -7.81
C MET A 18 2.26 -2.21 -8.04
N LEU A 19 2.25 -1.10 -8.78
CA LEU A 19 1.03 -0.40 -9.16
C LEU A 19 0.16 -1.24 -10.11
N ASN A 20 0.76 -1.92 -11.09
CA ASN A 20 0.02 -2.76 -12.03
C ASN A 20 -0.64 -3.94 -11.32
N SER A 21 0.04 -4.61 -10.40
CA SER A 21 -0.60 -5.67 -9.59
C SER A 21 -1.74 -5.13 -8.73
N PHE A 22 -1.63 -3.87 -8.30
CA PHE A 22 -2.71 -3.16 -7.62
C PHE A 22 -3.89 -2.89 -8.55
N PHE A 23 -3.64 -2.42 -9.78
CA PHE A 23 -4.69 -2.12 -10.76
C PHE A 23 -5.31 -3.38 -11.37
N GLU A 24 -4.56 -4.47 -11.53
CA GLU A 24 -5.10 -5.76 -11.98
C GLU A 24 -6.12 -6.33 -10.98
N ASP A 25 -5.88 -6.10 -9.70
CA ASP A 25 -6.80 -6.49 -8.63
C ASP A 25 -8.06 -5.60 -8.57
N MET A 26 -8.00 -4.41 -9.19
CA MET A 26 -9.10 -3.47 -9.34
C MET A 26 -9.93 -3.70 -10.63
N ASN A 27 -9.91 -4.89 -11.22
CA ASN A 27 -10.73 -5.21 -12.40
C ASN A 27 -12.20 -4.86 -12.16
N PHE A 28 -12.62 -3.75 -12.74
CA PHE A 28 -13.98 -3.21 -12.63
C PHE A 28 -15.06 -4.05 -13.32
N ASP A 29 -14.68 -5.14 -14.02
CA ASP A 29 -15.56 -5.87 -14.93
C ASP A 29 -16.19 -7.15 -14.36
N THR A 30 -15.98 -7.46 -13.11
CA THR A 30 -16.69 -8.59 -12.49
C THR A 30 -17.36 -8.18 -11.19
N PRO A 31 -18.69 -8.29 -11.08
CA PRO A 31 -19.39 -8.17 -9.81
C PRO A 31 -19.12 -9.43 -8.97
N LYS A 32 -17.86 -9.63 -8.56
CA LYS A 32 -17.48 -10.73 -7.67
C LYS A 32 -17.32 -10.19 -6.27
N SER A 33 -18.31 -10.55 -5.47
CA SER A 33 -18.36 -10.46 -4.02
C SER A 33 -18.29 -9.04 -3.44
N ASN A 34 -19.24 -8.73 -2.58
CA ASN A 34 -19.27 -7.60 -1.65
C ASN A 34 -18.11 -7.66 -0.62
N LEU A 35 -16.91 -8.02 -1.05
CA LEU A 35 -15.74 -7.99 -0.22
C LEU A 35 -15.29 -6.54 -0.08
N TRP A 36 -15.43 -6.05 1.14
CA TRP A 36 -14.89 -4.75 1.50
C TRP A 36 -13.38 -4.73 1.26
N ARG A 37 -12.91 -3.68 0.60
CA ARG A 37 -11.49 -3.42 0.38
C ARG A 37 -11.14 -2.05 0.94
N PRO A 38 -10.13 -1.95 1.82
CA PRO A 38 -9.66 -0.65 2.28
C PRO A 38 -9.08 0.15 1.12
N ALA A 39 -9.43 1.44 1.06
CA ALA A 39 -8.79 2.35 0.14
C ALA A 39 -7.30 2.45 0.47
N MET A 40 -6.45 2.51 -0.55
CA MET A 40 -5.01 2.56 -0.41
C MET A 40 -4.43 3.70 -1.27
N ASP A 41 -3.52 4.45 -0.67
CA ASP A 41 -2.64 5.38 -1.38
C ASP A 41 -1.21 4.82 -1.37
N ALA A 42 -0.52 4.96 -2.49
CA ALA A 42 0.90 4.64 -2.61
C ALA A 42 1.67 5.87 -3.07
N LYS A 43 2.74 6.22 -2.36
CA LYS A 43 3.63 7.34 -2.67
C LYS A 43 5.06 6.87 -2.75
N GLU A 44 5.81 7.43 -3.67
CA GLU A 44 7.25 7.25 -3.76
C GLU A 44 7.96 8.54 -3.33
N PHE A 45 8.85 8.40 -2.36
CA PHE A 45 9.78 9.44 -1.95
C PHE A 45 11.20 9.09 -2.41
N GLU A 46 12.11 10.02 -2.28
CA GLU A 46 13.51 9.80 -2.63
C GLU A 46 14.11 8.60 -1.89
N LYS A 47 13.82 8.45 -0.60
CA LYS A 47 14.44 7.46 0.30
C LYS A 47 13.54 6.29 0.68
N ASN A 48 12.24 6.39 0.45
CA ASN A 48 11.27 5.36 0.83
C ASN A 48 10.03 5.36 -0.06
N PHE A 49 9.32 4.26 -0.01
CA PHE A 49 7.92 4.20 -0.44
C PHE A 49 7.02 4.33 0.79
N GLU A 50 5.84 4.87 0.61
CA GLU A 50 4.80 4.99 1.63
C GLU A 50 3.49 4.41 1.11
N LEU A 51 2.94 3.47 1.87
CA LEU A 51 1.61 2.92 1.63
C LEU A 51 0.68 3.35 2.76
N SER A 52 -0.47 3.91 2.43
CA SER A 52 -1.47 4.31 3.42
C SER A 52 -2.78 3.58 3.15
N PHE A 53 -3.34 2.96 4.18
CA PHE A 53 -4.60 2.23 4.11
C PHE A 53 -5.65 2.87 5.00
N SER A 54 -6.84 3.06 4.46
CA SER A 54 -7.98 3.55 5.23
C SER A 54 -8.68 2.38 5.92
N LEU A 55 -8.52 2.30 7.24
CA LEU A 55 -9.05 1.23 8.09
C LEU A 55 -9.91 1.81 9.23
N PRO A 56 -11.01 2.53 8.92
CA PRO A 56 -11.82 3.15 9.95
C PRO A 56 -12.52 2.11 10.83
N GLY A 57 -12.49 2.34 12.12
CA GLY A 57 -13.16 1.48 13.09
C GLY A 57 -12.43 0.18 13.44
N PHE A 58 -11.18 0.01 13.01
CA PHE A 58 -10.28 -1.04 13.50
C PHE A 58 -9.47 -0.53 14.69
N GLU A 59 -9.04 -1.44 15.55
CA GLU A 59 -8.06 -1.19 16.59
C GLU A 59 -6.67 -1.70 16.12
N LYS A 60 -5.63 -1.32 16.82
CA LYS A 60 -4.25 -1.77 16.44
C LYS A 60 -4.11 -3.29 16.48
N ASP A 61 -4.78 -3.93 17.43
CA ASP A 61 -4.75 -5.39 17.62
C ASP A 61 -5.52 -6.15 16.51
N ASP A 62 -6.40 -5.47 15.79
CA ASP A 62 -7.12 -6.02 14.65
C ASP A 62 -6.27 -6.07 13.38
N ILE A 63 -5.10 -5.41 13.37
CA ILE A 63 -4.26 -5.21 12.20
C ILE A 63 -2.96 -5.98 12.35
N THR A 64 -2.67 -6.86 11.41
CA THR A 64 -1.41 -7.60 11.34
C THR A 64 -0.70 -7.28 10.03
N VAL A 65 0.54 -6.86 10.12
CA VAL A 65 1.43 -6.65 8.97
C VAL A 65 2.63 -7.57 9.11
N SER A 66 2.90 -8.35 8.09
CA SER A 66 4.06 -9.24 8.06
C SER A 66 4.75 -9.19 6.69
N VAL A 67 6.03 -9.50 6.66
CA VAL A 67 6.80 -9.60 5.41
C VAL A 67 7.46 -10.95 5.34
N LYS A 68 7.26 -11.64 4.23
CA LYS A 68 7.88 -12.94 3.96
C LYS A 68 8.19 -13.04 2.47
N ASN A 69 9.41 -13.47 2.15
CA ASN A 69 9.84 -13.67 0.75
C ASN A 69 9.54 -12.46 -0.15
N ASN A 70 9.88 -11.27 0.32
CA ASN A 70 9.64 -10.01 -0.38
C ASN A 70 8.16 -9.67 -0.63
N THR A 71 7.26 -10.35 0.06
CA THR A 71 5.82 -10.10 0.01
C THR A 71 5.36 -9.56 1.36
N LEU A 72 4.74 -8.39 1.34
CA LEU A 72 4.10 -7.78 2.49
C LEU A 72 2.66 -8.28 2.55
N ASN A 73 2.30 -8.94 3.64
CA ASN A 73 0.93 -9.36 3.92
C ASN A 73 0.30 -8.39 4.92
N LEU A 74 -0.81 -7.79 4.53
CA LEU A 74 -1.68 -7.01 5.40
C LEU A 74 -2.94 -7.81 5.67
N LYS A 75 -3.18 -8.09 6.94
CA LYS A 75 -4.38 -8.79 7.40
C LYS A 75 -5.09 -7.97 8.45
N THR A 76 -6.39 -7.84 8.29
CA THR A 76 -7.26 -7.27 9.31
C THR A 76 -8.28 -8.30 9.74
N THR A 77 -8.51 -8.40 11.04
CA THR A 77 -9.51 -9.31 11.60
C THR A 77 -10.39 -8.51 12.54
N LYS A 78 -11.67 -8.39 12.20
CA LYS A 78 -12.62 -7.73 13.08
C LYS A 78 -13.68 -8.72 13.51
N ALA A 79 -13.94 -8.74 14.82
CA ALA A 79 -15.05 -9.52 15.36
C ALA A 79 -16.37 -9.00 14.77
N GLU A 80 -17.28 -9.91 14.45
CA GLU A 80 -18.62 -9.54 14.03
C GLU A 80 -19.28 -8.69 15.12
N VAL A 81 -19.79 -7.53 14.71
CA VAL A 81 -20.56 -6.69 15.63
C VAL A 81 -21.91 -7.37 15.81
N LYS A 82 -22.13 -7.91 17.02
CA LYS A 82 -23.45 -8.41 17.39
C LYS A 82 -24.45 -7.26 17.35
N GLU A 83 -25.55 -7.46 16.66
CA GLU A 83 -26.65 -6.52 16.69
C GLU A 83 -27.20 -6.44 18.13
N ALA A 84 -27.42 -5.21 18.60
CA ALA A 84 -28.05 -5.02 19.90
C ALA A 84 -29.49 -5.60 19.87
N GLU A 85 -29.88 -6.31 20.91
CA GLU A 85 -31.24 -6.84 21.01
C GLU A 85 -32.27 -5.72 20.84
N GLY A 86 -33.25 -5.94 19.99
CA GLY A 86 -34.30 -4.95 19.70
C GLY A 86 -33.91 -3.87 18.69
N SER A 87 -32.71 -3.93 18.12
CA SER A 87 -32.28 -3.00 17.06
C SER A 87 -32.53 -3.59 15.66
N LYS A 88 -32.83 -2.71 14.72
CA LYS A 88 -32.96 -3.02 13.28
C LYS A 88 -32.26 -1.96 12.46
N TYR A 89 -31.36 -2.40 11.56
CA TYR A 89 -30.78 -1.49 10.59
C TYR A 89 -31.85 -1.00 9.60
N LEU A 90 -32.01 0.29 9.48
CA LEU A 90 -32.79 0.90 8.39
C LEU A 90 -31.98 1.08 7.13
N SER A 91 -30.67 1.32 7.27
CA SER A 91 -29.66 1.35 6.22
C SER A 91 -28.33 0.89 6.77
N ARG A 92 -27.54 0.16 5.98
CA ARG A 92 -26.22 -0.32 6.37
C ARG A 92 -25.26 -0.19 5.20
N GLU A 93 -24.48 0.87 5.18
CA GLU A 93 -23.54 1.19 4.11
C GLU A 93 -22.08 1.05 4.57
N ILE A 94 -21.82 1.08 5.89
CA ILE A 94 -20.47 0.91 6.43
C ILE A 94 -20.03 -0.54 6.26
N ALA A 95 -19.07 -0.75 5.36
CA ALA A 95 -18.48 -2.05 5.17
C ALA A 95 -17.63 -2.44 6.39
N ARG A 96 -17.80 -3.67 6.83
CA ARG A 96 -17.09 -4.26 7.97
C ARG A 96 -16.71 -5.69 7.58
N GLY A 97 -15.56 -6.13 8.02
CA GLY A 97 -15.13 -7.50 7.76
C GLY A 97 -13.63 -7.68 7.88
N SER A 98 -13.21 -8.91 7.73
CA SER A 98 -11.79 -9.25 7.63
C SER A 98 -11.32 -9.00 6.22
N TYR A 99 -10.08 -8.53 6.09
CA TYR A 99 -9.42 -8.26 4.83
C TYR A 99 -8.02 -8.83 4.88
N GLU A 100 -7.60 -9.43 3.79
CA GLU A 100 -6.24 -9.92 3.63
C GLU A 100 -5.72 -9.57 2.25
N ARG A 101 -4.50 -9.04 2.20
CA ARG A 101 -3.86 -8.65 0.97
C ARG A 101 -2.37 -8.90 1.00
N ASP A 102 -1.88 -9.47 -0.08
CA ASP A 102 -0.47 -9.61 -0.37
C ASP A 102 -0.01 -8.51 -1.34
N ILE A 103 1.09 -7.88 -1.02
CA ILE A 103 1.72 -6.83 -1.82
C ILE A 103 3.15 -7.23 -2.08
N GLU A 104 3.49 -7.45 -3.33
CA GLU A 104 4.86 -7.73 -3.73
C GLU A 104 5.70 -6.47 -3.61
N LEU A 105 6.77 -6.54 -2.82
CA LEU A 105 7.67 -5.42 -2.60
C LEU A 105 8.70 -5.33 -3.75
N PRO A 106 9.10 -4.11 -4.13
CA PRO A 106 10.22 -3.93 -5.05
C PRO A 106 11.52 -4.55 -4.51
N GLU A 107 12.39 -5.04 -5.38
CA GLU A 107 13.67 -5.64 -4.98
C GLU A 107 14.63 -4.66 -4.27
N ASN A 108 14.43 -3.36 -4.51
CA ASN A 108 15.29 -2.30 -4.02
C ASN A 108 14.84 -1.70 -2.68
N VAL A 109 14.16 -2.48 -1.86
CA VAL A 109 13.71 -2.05 -0.53
C VAL A 109 14.36 -2.87 0.59
N ASN A 110 14.45 -2.24 1.76
CA ASN A 110 14.93 -2.91 2.97
C ASN A 110 13.72 -3.36 3.79
N SER A 111 13.32 -4.62 3.60
CA SER A 111 12.15 -5.21 4.26
C SER A 111 12.29 -5.30 5.79
N ASP A 112 13.52 -5.37 6.30
CA ASP A 112 13.76 -5.47 7.74
C ASP A 112 13.55 -4.15 8.49
N LYS A 113 13.46 -3.04 7.75
CA LYS A 113 13.30 -1.69 8.29
C LYS A 113 11.96 -1.05 7.97
N ILE A 114 10.98 -1.84 7.61
CA ILE A 114 9.63 -1.35 7.40
C ILE A 114 9.06 -0.89 8.74
N ALA A 115 8.54 0.33 8.76
CA ALA A 115 7.86 0.90 9.91
C ALA A 115 6.36 1.04 9.61
N ALA A 116 5.54 0.73 10.61
CA ALA A 116 4.10 0.84 10.55
C ALA A 116 3.59 1.81 11.62
N GLU A 117 2.74 2.74 11.24
CA GLU A 117 2.04 3.64 12.15
C GLU A 117 0.54 3.57 11.88
N TYR A 118 -0.25 3.41 12.93
CA TYR A 118 -1.71 3.46 12.84
C TYR A 118 -2.25 4.61 13.67
N LYS A 119 -2.89 5.56 13.00
CA LYS A 119 -3.42 6.75 13.62
C LYS A 119 -4.69 7.23 12.90
N ASN A 120 -5.71 7.60 13.66
CA ASN A 120 -6.96 8.16 13.12
C ASN A 120 -7.63 7.27 12.04
N GLY A 121 -7.52 5.95 12.15
CA GLY A 121 -8.08 5.04 11.16
C GLY A 121 -7.23 4.88 9.88
N ILE A 122 -6.04 5.45 9.83
CA ILE A 122 -5.11 5.30 8.71
C ILE A 122 -3.90 4.49 9.19
N LEU A 123 -3.63 3.39 8.49
CA LEU A 123 -2.39 2.64 8.62
C LEU A 123 -1.40 3.15 7.58
N THR A 124 -0.29 3.66 8.01
CA THR A 124 0.80 4.12 7.15
C THR A 124 2.00 3.20 7.29
N LEU A 125 2.48 2.66 6.18
CA LEU A 125 3.67 1.82 6.10
C LEU A 125 4.77 2.58 5.38
N SER A 126 5.91 2.76 6.04
CA SER A 126 7.11 3.34 5.44
C SER A 126 8.09 2.23 5.09
N ILE A 127 8.43 2.12 3.82
CA ILE A 127 9.26 1.07 3.24
C ILE A 127 10.55 1.69 2.72
N PRO A 128 11.65 1.64 3.47
CA PRO A 128 12.91 2.26 3.07
C PRO A 128 13.51 1.60 1.84
N LYS A 129 14.09 2.40 0.95
CA LYS A 129 14.90 1.93 -0.17
C LYS A 129 16.27 1.47 0.31
N THR A 130 16.86 0.51 -0.39
CA THR A 130 18.25 0.12 -0.15
C THR A 130 19.20 1.26 -0.51
N LYS A 131 20.41 1.27 0.06
CA LYS A 131 21.41 2.30 -0.25
C LYS A 131 21.80 2.34 -1.73
N GLU A 132 21.73 1.22 -2.43
CA GLU A 132 22.02 1.10 -3.86
C GLU A 132 20.91 1.71 -4.75
N ALA A 133 19.70 1.82 -4.22
CA ALA A 133 18.54 2.38 -4.90
C ALA A 133 18.40 3.90 -4.73
N LEU A 134 19.20 4.50 -3.85
CA LEU A 134 19.20 5.95 -3.68
C LEU A 134 19.92 6.63 -4.85
N PRO A 135 19.44 7.81 -5.30
CA PRO A 135 20.14 8.59 -6.31
C PRO A 135 21.57 8.85 -5.87
N LYS A 136 22.54 8.45 -6.69
CA LYS A 136 23.94 8.81 -6.47
C LYS A 136 24.18 10.16 -7.12
N GLU A 137 24.52 11.16 -6.33
CA GLU A 137 25.07 12.41 -6.86
C GLU A 137 26.48 12.13 -7.41
N ILE A 138 26.63 12.26 -8.72
CA ILE A 138 27.94 12.19 -9.35
C ILE A 138 28.41 13.62 -9.55
N ALA A 139 29.35 14.08 -8.74
CA ALA A 139 30.03 15.33 -8.98
C ALA A 139 30.92 15.20 -10.23
N VAL A 140 30.56 15.90 -11.29
CA VAL A 140 31.40 15.97 -12.50
C VAL A 140 32.34 17.18 -12.33
N THR A 141 33.62 16.90 -12.20
CA THR A 141 34.64 17.95 -12.23
C THR A 141 34.91 18.32 -13.68
N VAL A 142 34.58 19.55 -14.05
CA VAL A 142 34.91 20.11 -15.35
C VAL A 142 36.36 20.57 -15.30
N LYS A 143 37.18 20.02 -16.16
CA LYS A 143 38.56 20.47 -16.38
C LYS A 143 38.60 21.54 -17.44
#